data_8e50925486c3c3c8008b02ea34b5a933
#
_entry.id   8e50925486c3c3c8008b02ea34b5a933
#
_cell.length_a   1.000
_cell.length_b   1.000
_cell.length_c   1.000
_cell.angle_alpha   90.00
_cell.angle_beta   90.00
_cell.angle_gamma   90.00
#
_symmetry.space_group_name_H-M   'P 1'
#
loop_
_entity.id
_entity.type
_entity.pdbx_description
1 polymer ?
#
loop_
_entity_poly.entity_id
_entity_poly.type
_entity_poly.pdbx_seq_one_letter_code
_entity_poly.pdbx_strand_id
1 'polypeptide(L)'
;MDRRVVVGGILGAVCVAALGYSAWRFVSAREQQVCGACQRPIHGDSRTVATLAGRTVRFCCPSCALSERQQSGEGVRVTALTDFRSGQRLDPSRAFLVRGSDVNPCAGHAMHLNPDKQPMQAQFDRCSPSLLAFSGREEAQAFAREHGGQVIRFTDLVSAER
;
A
#
# COMPACT_ATOMS: atom_id res chain seq x y z
N MET A 1 -27.27 -45.31 -19.09
CA MET A 1 -26.73 -43.91 -19.00
C MET A 1 -25.47 -43.90 -19.85
N ASP A 2 -25.48 -43.14 -20.96
CA ASP A 2 -24.45 -43.23 -22.01
C ASP A 2 -23.12 -42.67 -21.46
N ARG A 3 -22.07 -43.50 -21.51
CA ARG A 3 -20.72 -43.18 -21.03
C ARG A 3 -20.15 -41.90 -21.64
N ARG A 4 -20.61 -41.56 -22.86
CA ARG A 4 -20.25 -40.30 -23.58
C ARG A 4 -20.83 -39.06 -22.94
N VAL A 5 -22.05 -39.15 -22.40
CA VAL A 5 -22.73 -38.02 -21.75
C VAL A 5 -22.07 -37.71 -20.39
N VAL A 6 -21.67 -38.74 -19.65
CA VAL A 6 -20.99 -38.61 -18.36
C VAL A 6 -19.59 -37.99 -18.54
N VAL A 7 -18.82 -38.41 -19.51
CA VAL A 7 -17.47 -37.88 -19.81
C VAL A 7 -17.58 -36.41 -20.27
N GLY A 8 -18.55 -36.09 -21.13
CA GLY A 8 -18.78 -34.69 -21.57
C GLY A 8 -19.17 -33.76 -20.41
N GLY A 9 -19.99 -34.24 -19.48
CA GLY A 9 -20.39 -33.48 -18.30
C GLY A 9 -19.21 -33.19 -17.34
N ILE A 10 -18.35 -34.18 -17.11
CA ILE A 10 -17.16 -34.02 -16.26
C ILE A 10 -16.15 -33.06 -16.89
N LEU A 11 -15.88 -33.16 -18.20
CA LEU A 11 -14.99 -32.26 -18.93
C LEU A 11 -15.53 -30.81 -18.88
N GLY A 12 -16.82 -30.60 -19.07
CA GLY A 12 -17.47 -29.28 -18.96
C GLY A 12 -17.32 -28.68 -17.56
N ALA A 13 -17.55 -29.47 -16.51
CA ALA A 13 -17.40 -29.00 -15.12
C ALA A 13 -15.95 -28.61 -14.80
N VAL A 14 -14.97 -29.38 -15.26
CA VAL A 14 -13.54 -29.08 -15.07
C VAL A 14 -13.14 -27.80 -15.78
N CYS A 15 -13.61 -27.58 -17.02
CA CYS A 15 -13.35 -26.34 -17.75
C CYS A 15 -13.93 -25.10 -17.06
N VAL A 16 -15.16 -25.18 -16.56
CA VAL A 16 -15.80 -24.07 -15.83
C VAL A 16 -15.06 -23.77 -14.53
N ALA A 17 -14.66 -24.81 -13.79
CA ALA A 17 -13.87 -24.65 -12.56
C ALA A 17 -12.50 -24.03 -12.82
N ALA A 18 -11.81 -24.45 -13.88
CA ALA A 18 -10.51 -23.92 -14.27
C ALA A 18 -10.59 -22.43 -14.69
N LEU A 19 -11.61 -22.08 -15.48
CA LEU A 19 -11.85 -20.68 -15.88
C LEU A 19 -12.21 -19.81 -14.68
N GLY A 20 -13.08 -20.27 -13.78
CA GLY A 20 -13.43 -19.57 -12.56
C GLY A 20 -12.23 -19.35 -11.63
N TYR A 21 -11.39 -20.38 -11.46
CA TYR A 21 -10.16 -20.28 -10.67
C TYR A 21 -9.15 -19.30 -11.31
N SER A 22 -8.99 -19.35 -12.63
CA SER A 22 -8.08 -18.45 -13.36
C SER A 22 -8.54 -16.99 -13.25
N ALA A 23 -9.82 -16.73 -13.43
CA ALA A 23 -10.41 -15.41 -13.28
C ALA A 23 -10.24 -14.88 -11.84
N TRP A 24 -10.53 -15.71 -10.84
CA TRP A 24 -10.33 -15.37 -9.43
C TRP A 24 -8.86 -15.05 -9.12
N ARG A 25 -7.93 -15.89 -9.60
CA ARG A 25 -6.49 -15.64 -9.44
C ARG A 25 -6.05 -14.32 -10.07
N PHE A 26 -6.57 -14.02 -11.25
CA PHE A 26 -6.25 -12.77 -11.96
C PHE A 26 -6.77 -11.54 -11.20
N VAL A 27 -8.02 -11.56 -10.76
CA VAL A 27 -8.61 -10.48 -9.96
C VAL A 27 -7.85 -10.29 -8.64
N SER A 28 -7.61 -11.38 -7.90
CA SER A 28 -6.88 -11.32 -6.64
C SER A 28 -5.44 -10.81 -6.79
N ALA A 29 -4.76 -11.18 -7.88
CA ALA A 29 -3.42 -10.67 -8.17
C ALA A 29 -3.44 -9.16 -8.47
N ARG A 30 -4.46 -8.68 -9.15
CA ARG A 30 -4.63 -7.26 -9.48
C ARG A 30 -4.93 -6.42 -8.23
N GLU A 31 -5.81 -6.88 -7.35
CA GLU A 31 -6.09 -6.23 -6.06
C GLU A 31 -4.84 -6.11 -5.18
N GLN A 32 -3.88 -7.03 -5.32
CA GLN A 32 -2.63 -6.98 -4.57
C GLN A 32 -1.63 -5.93 -5.09
N GLN A 33 -1.86 -5.37 -6.27
CA GLN A 33 -0.98 -4.40 -6.92
C GLN A 33 -1.47 -2.95 -6.79
N VAL A 34 -2.68 -2.75 -6.26
CA VAL A 34 -3.25 -1.42 -6.05
C VAL A 34 -3.42 -1.12 -4.57
N CYS A 35 -3.24 0.15 -4.22
CA CYS A 35 -3.37 0.64 -2.87
C CYS A 35 -4.84 0.62 -2.42
N GLY A 36 -5.11 0.05 -1.23
CA GLY A 36 -6.46 -0.01 -0.67
C GLY A 36 -7.08 1.36 -0.37
N ALA A 37 -6.27 2.41 -0.23
CA ALA A 37 -6.76 3.75 0.07
C ALA A 37 -6.84 4.68 -1.14
N CYS A 38 -5.74 4.83 -1.89
CA CYS A 38 -5.65 5.81 -2.99
C CYS A 38 -5.81 5.20 -4.38
N GLN A 39 -5.96 3.87 -4.48
CA GLN A 39 -6.13 3.10 -5.73
C GLN A 39 -4.98 3.23 -6.75
N ARG A 40 -3.85 3.80 -6.33
CA ARG A 40 -2.64 3.89 -7.16
C ARG A 40 -1.85 2.58 -7.13
N PRO A 41 -1.00 2.31 -8.13
CA PRO A 41 -0.08 1.17 -8.09
C PRO A 41 0.79 1.18 -6.84
N ILE A 42 1.07 0.01 -6.30
CA ILE A 42 1.95 -0.14 -5.13
C ILE A 42 3.39 -0.26 -5.61
N HIS A 43 4.24 0.63 -5.13
CA HIS A 43 5.69 0.57 -5.34
C HIS A 43 6.35 -0.37 -4.31
N GLY A 44 7.43 -1.06 -4.74
CA GLY A 44 8.08 -2.08 -3.91
C GLY A 44 8.78 -1.56 -2.66
N ASP A 45 9.27 -0.32 -2.74
CA ASP A 45 10.14 0.35 -1.76
C ASP A 45 9.40 1.05 -0.60
N SER A 46 8.10 1.26 -0.73
CA SER A 46 7.30 1.95 0.30
C SER A 46 6.04 1.17 0.73
N ARG A 47 5.87 -0.03 0.20
CA ARG A 47 4.70 -0.86 0.46
C ARG A 47 4.45 -1.09 1.95
N THR A 48 3.21 -0.88 2.35
CA THR A 48 2.72 -1.12 3.71
C THR A 48 1.65 -2.20 3.68
N VAL A 49 1.69 -3.11 4.64
CA VAL A 49 0.68 -4.17 4.81
C VAL A 49 -0.04 -3.95 6.12
N ALA A 50 -1.36 -4.02 6.09
CA ALA A 50 -2.17 -3.89 7.29
C ALA A 50 -3.32 -4.91 7.28
N THR A 51 -3.91 -5.11 8.45
CA THR A 51 -5.17 -5.82 8.62
C THR A 51 -6.28 -4.80 8.82
N LEU A 52 -7.35 -4.93 8.05
CA LEU A 52 -8.57 -4.13 8.10
C LEU A 52 -9.77 -5.08 8.13
N ALA A 53 -10.60 -5.00 9.15
CA ALA A 53 -11.76 -5.91 9.35
C ALA A 53 -11.40 -7.41 9.16
N GLY A 54 -10.26 -7.83 9.69
CA GLY A 54 -9.77 -9.22 9.60
C GLY A 54 -9.15 -9.61 8.26
N ARG A 55 -9.15 -8.73 7.25
CA ARG A 55 -8.56 -8.99 5.92
C ARG A 55 -7.21 -8.29 5.77
N THR A 56 -6.29 -8.92 5.04
CA THR A 56 -5.01 -8.29 4.69
C THR A 56 -5.19 -7.32 3.53
N VAL A 57 -4.84 -6.06 3.76
CA VAL A 57 -4.89 -4.98 2.77
C VAL A 57 -3.47 -4.45 2.56
N ARG A 58 -3.17 -4.06 1.33
CA ARG A 58 -1.89 -3.45 0.96
C ARG A 58 -2.08 -1.98 0.61
N PHE A 59 -1.13 -1.18 1.03
CA PHE A 59 -1.07 0.26 0.78
C PHE A 59 0.24 0.61 0.09
N CYS A 60 0.23 1.65 -0.72
CA CYS A 60 1.43 2.11 -1.42
C CYS A 60 2.47 2.72 -0.47
N CYS A 61 2.04 3.28 0.67
CA CYS A 61 2.91 3.89 1.68
C CYS A 61 2.24 3.89 3.07
N PRO A 62 3.00 4.13 4.14
CA PRO A 62 2.46 4.23 5.50
C PRO A 62 1.41 5.34 5.65
N SER A 63 1.56 6.49 4.96
CA SER A 63 0.56 7.58 4.99
C SER A 63 -0.82 7.12 4.56
N CYS A 64 -0.91 6.31 3.49
CA CYS A 64 -2.19 5.75 3.04
C CYS A 64 -2.84 4.82 4.06
N ALA A 65 -2.06 3.99 4.74
CA ALA A 65 -2.57 3.11 5.78
C ALA A 65 -3.11 3.88 6.99
N LEU A 66 -2.43 4.95 7.39
CA LEU A 66 -2.86 5.82 8.48
C LEU A 66 -4.07 6.67 8.08
N SER A 67 -4.08 7.22 6.87
CA SER A 67 -5.23 7.96 6.34
C SER A 67 -6.49 7.08 6.28
N GLU A 68 -6.36 5.82 5.89
CA GLU A 68 -7.49 4.88 5.87
C GLU A 68 -8.02 4.64 7.28
N ARG A 69 -7.14 4.50 8.27
CA ARG A 69 -7.52 4.37 9.68
C ARG A 69 -8.36 5.55 10.17
N GLN A 70 -7.97 6.78 9.80
CA GLN A 70 -8.69 7.99 10.20
C GLN A 70 -10.05 8.14 9.52
N GLN A 71 -10.19 7.66 8.28
CA GLN A 71 -11.39 7.86 7.47
C GLN A 71 -12.43 6.75 7.63
N SER A 72 -12.00 5.51 7.73
CA SER A 72 -12.94 4.37 7.82
C SER A 72 -13.53 4.17 9.21
N GLY A 73 -12.90 4.74 10.26
CA GLY A 73 -13.26 4.44 11.66
C GLY A 73 -13.01 2.98 12.05
N GLU A 74 -12.58 2.15 11.11
CA GLU A 74 -12.26 0.75 11.35
C GLU A 74 -10.81 0.61 11.86
N GLY A 75 -10.58 -0.40 12.68
CA GLY A 75 -9.27 -0.68 13.27
C GLY A 75 -8.26 -1.15 12.21
N VAL A 76 -7.62 -0.22 11.50
CA VAL A 76 -6.48 -0.54 10.64
C VAL A 76 -5.26 -0.82 11.51
N ARG A 77 -4.75 -2.05 11.45
CA ARG A 77 -3.52 -2.46 12.13
C ARG A 77 -2.43 -2.71 11.09
N VAL A 78 -1.40 -1.86 11.07
CA VAL A 78 -0.22 -2.09 10.24
C VAL A 78 0.55 -3.30 10.77
N THR A 79 0.79 -4.29 9.92
CA THR A 79 1.46 -5.56 10.24
C THR A 79 2.85 -5.67 9.62
N ALA A 80 3.14 -4.90 8.59
CA ALA A 80 4.47 -4.79 8.02
C ALA A 80 4.66 -3.48 7.28
N LEU A 81 5.86 -2.97 7.36
CA LEU A 81 6.39 -1.88 6.55
C LEU A 81 7.45 -2.43 5.59
N THR A 82 7.89 -1.62 4.64
CA THR A 82 9.03 -1.93 3.78
C THR A 82 10.12 -0.93 4.06
N ASP A 83 11.33 -1.41 4.30
CA ASP A 83 12.52 -0.57 4.43
C ASP A 83 12.82 0.10 3.09
N PHE A 84 12.87 1.43 3.10
CA PHE A 84 13.00 2.22 1.87
C PHE A 84 14.34 2.00 1.16
N ARG A 85 15.39 1.71 1.90
CA ARG A 85 16.75 1.49 1.34
C ARG A 85 16.92 0.09 0.79
N SER A 86 16.52 -0.92 1.57
CA SER A 86 16.78 -2.32 1.24
C SER A 86 15.61 -3.04 0.55
N GLY A 87 14.41 -2.46 0.59
CA GLY A 87 13.18 -3.12 0.12
C GLY A 87 12.73 -4.29 1.02
N GLN A 88 13.39 -4.51 2.16
CA GLN A 88 13.08 -5.61 3.06
C GLN A 88 11.85 -5.31 3.92
N ARG A 89 11.18 -6.39 4.33
CA ARG A 89 10.06 -6.30 5.25
C ARG A 89 10.51 -5.90 6.65
N LEU A 90 9.85 -4.90 7.23
CA LEU A 90 10.08 -4.42 8.58
C LEU A 90 8.90 -4.70 9.51
N ASP A 91 9.23 -4.99 10.78
CA ASP A 91 8.26 -4.96 11.86
C ASP A 91 7.96 -3.49 12.23
N PRO A 92 6.68 -3.07 12.24
CA PRO A 92 6.31 -1.71 12.59
C PRO A 92 6.79 -1.26 13.98
N SER A 93 6.87 -2.16 14.95
CA SER A 93 7.31 -1.83 16.31
C SER A 93 8.79 -1.41 16.39
N ARG A 94 9.58 -1.77 15.39
CA ARG A 94 11.02 -1.49 15.31
C ARG A 94 11.36 -0.44 14.26
N ALA A 95 10.38 0.04 13.49
CA ALA A 95 10.60 0.93 12.37
C ALA A 95 10.76 2.39 12.81
N PHE A 96 11.70 3.08 12.16
CA PHE A 96 11.83 4.52 12.15
C PHE A 96 11.22 5.06 10.86
N LEU A 97 10.51 6.17 10.97
CA LEU A 97 9.91 6.83 9.82
C LEU A 97 10.58 8.19 9.61
N VAL A 98 10.76 8.56 8.34
CA VAL A 98 11.01 9.95 7.95
C VAL A 98 9.71 10.53 7.39
N ARG A 99 9.20 11.58 8.05
CA ARG A 99 7.95 12.25 7.70
C ARG A 99 8.25 13.59 7.04
N GLY A 100 7.66 13.81 5.87
CA GLY A 100 7.71 15.12 5.19
C GLY A 100 9.04 15.39 4.49
N SER A 101 9.73 14.37 4.00
CA SER A 101 10.87 14.52 3.08
C SER A 101 10.41 15.00 1.70
N ASP A 102 11.33 15.56 0.91
CA ASP A 102 11.10 15.90 -0.50
C ASP A 102 10.93 14.66 -1.39
N VAL A 103 11.35 13.49 -0.91
CA VAL A 103 11.15 12.20 -1.58
C VAL A 103 9.77 11.65 -1.25
N ASN A 104 8.94 11.54 -2.28
CA ASN A 104 7.63 10.89 -2.16
C ASN A 104 7.43 9.94 -3.35
N PRO A 105 7.61 8.61 -3.17
CA PRO A 105 7.45 7.63 -4.24
C PRO A 105 6.06 7.64 -4.90
N CYS A 106 5.06 8.14 -4.17
CA CYS A 106 3.68 8.21 -4.65
C CYS A 106 3.36 9.53 -5.39
N ALA A 107 4.22 10.54 -5.34
CA ALA A 107 4.00 11.84 -5.96
C ALA A 107 4.31 11.90 -7.47
N GLY A 108 4.92 10.85 -8.03
CA GLY A 108 5.26 10.77 -9.46
C GLY A 108 4.07 10.68 -10.42
N HIS A 109 2.85 10.84 -9.92
CA HIS A 109 1.66 10.90 -10.74
C HIS A 109 1.41 12.36 -11.12
N ALA A 110 1.41 12.60 -12.42
CA ALA A 110 1.30 13.86 -13.11
C ALA A 110 0.51 14.92 -12.32
N MET A 111 1.14 16.07 -12.12
CA MET A 111 0.47 17.28 -11.70
C MET A 111 -0.68 17.52 -12.67
N HIS A 112 -1.92 17.28 -12.25
CA HIS A 112 -3.07 17.58 -13.07
C HIS A 112 -3.15 19.10 -13.23
N LEU A 113 -2.88 19.55 -14.44
CA LEU A 113 -3.11 20.92 -14.81
C LEU A 113 -4.60 21.06 -15.13
N ASN A 114 -5.22 22.14 -14.67
CA ASN A 114 -6.55 22.50 -15.14
C ASN A 114 -6.50 22.91 -16.64
N PRO A 115 -7.63 23.12 -17.32
CA PRO A 115 -7.64 23.55 -18.72
C PRO A 115 -6.83 24.82 -19.00
N ASP A 116 -6.66 25.68 -18.01
CA ASP A 116 -5.91 26.95 -18.06
C ASP A 116 -4.40 26.77 -17.81
N LYS A 117 -3.91 25.49 -17.80
CA LYS A 117 -2.51 25.12 -17.53
C LYS A 117 -1.98 25.57 -16.17
N GLN A 118 -2.85 25.89 -15.23
CA GLN A 118 -2.48 26.19 -13.87
C GLN A 118 -2.44 24.91 -13.02
N PRO A 119 -1.51 24.78 -12.06
CA PRO A 119 -1.53 23.65 -11.14
C PRO A 119 -2.88 23.66 -10.44
N MET A 120 -3.64 22.57 -10.55
CA MET A 120 -4.79 22.39 -9.65
C MET A 120 -4.25 22.48 -8.23
N GLN A 121 -4.86 23.36 -7.42
CA GLN A 121 -4.52 23.48 -6.00
C GLN A 121 -4.41 22.07 -5.41
N ALA A 122 -3.34 21.84 -4.64
CA ALA A 122 -3.00 20.56 -4.09
C ALA A 122 -4.24 19.93 -3.45
N GLN A 123 -4.90 19.08 -4.22
CA GLN A 123 -5.94 18.22 -3.66
C GLN A 123 -5.27 17.41 -2.57
N PHE A 124 -5.95 17.26 -1.46
CA PHE A 124 -5.50 16.41 -0.36
C PHE A 124 -5.01 15.07 -0.89
N ASP A 125 -3.69 14.89 -0.92
CA ASP A 125 -3.08 13.64 -1.34
C ASP A 125 -2.89 12.75 -0.11
N ARG A 126 -3.53 11.61 -0.09
CA ARG A 126 -3.42 10.60 0.98
C ARG A 126 -1.98 10.10 1.21
N CYS A 127 -1.10 10.30 0.23
CA CYS A 127 0.33 9.99 0.34
C CYS A 127 1.16 11.17 0.87
N SER A 128 0.52 12.29 1.23
CA SER A 128 1.18 13.47 1.78
C SER A 128 0.72 13.70 3.24
N PRO A 129 1.65 14.05 4.15
CA PRO A 129 3.09 14.11 3.95
C PRO A 129 3.71 12.74 3.65
N SER A 130 4.86 12.73 2.96
CA SER A 130 5.60 11.49 2.72
C SER A 130 5.94 10.79 4.03
N LEU A 131 5.83 9.47 4.06
CA LEU A 131 6.27 8.62 5.18
C LEU A 131 7.06 7.46 4.60
N LEU A 132 8.36 7.44 4.91
CA LEU A 132 9.29 6.41 4.46
C LEU A 132 9.84 5.67 5.67
N ALA A 133 9.87 4.34 5.61
CA ALA A 133 10.28 3.50 6.73
C ALA A 133 11.73 3.03 6.57
N PHE A 134 12.43 2.97 7.71
CA PHE A 134 13.83 2.56 7.81
C PHE A 134 13.99 1.58 8.97
N SER A 135 14.89 0.61 8.82
CA SER A 135 15.24 -0.35 9.86
C SER A 135 16.12 0.26 10.97
N GLY A 136 16.96 1.23 10.59
CA GLY A 136 17.92 1.89 11.47
C GLY A 136 17.61 3.38 11.69
N ARG A 137 17.81 3.84 12.96
CA ARG A 137 17.66 5.27 13.28
C ARG A 137 18.72 6.12 12.55
N GLU A 138 19.94 5.63 12.46
CA GLU A 138 21.04 6.35 11.82
C GLU A 138 20.80 6.54 10.32
N GLU A 139 20.28 5.51 9.65
CA GLU A 139 19.89 5.59 8.23
C GLU A 139 18.76 6.59 8.02
N ALA A 140 17.72 6.55 8.87
CA ALA A 140 16.61 7.50 8.83
C ALA A 140 17.12 8.95 9.03
N GLN A 141 18.05 9.17 9.97
CA GLN A 141 18.65 10.47 10.21
C GLN A 141 19.54 10.93 9.05
N ALA A 142 20.32 10.03 8.45
CA ALA A 142 21.13 10.35 7.29
C ALA A 142 20.24 10.78 6.12
N PHE A 143 19.18 10.02 5.86
CA PHE A 143 18.20 10.35 4.85
C PHE A 143 17.50 11.70 5.12
N ALA A 144 17.08 11.95 6.36
CA ALA A 144 16.43 13.21 6.72
C ALA A 144 17.36 14.43 6.62
N ARG A 145 18.68 14.27 6.81
CA ARG A 145 19.65 15.37 6.58
C ARG A 145 19.77 15.71 5.09
N GLU A 146 19.64 14.75 4.20
CA GLU A 146 19.78 14.93 2.75
C GLU A 146 18.46 15.40 2.10
N HIS A 147 17.34 14.85 2.54
CA HIS A 147 16.02 15.01 1.92
C HIS A 147 15.01 15.78 2.76
N GLY A 148 15.43 16.29 3.89
CA GLY A 148 14.53 16.95 4.85
C GLY A 148 13.62 15.95 5.56
N GLY A 149 12.68 16.50 6.33
CA GLY A 149 11.72 15.71 7.10
C GLY A 149 12.15 15.47 8.54
N GLN A 150 11.27 14.82 9.28
CA GLN A 150 11.44 14.51 10.70
C GLN A 150 11.49 13.02 10.94
N VAL A 151 12.48 12.58 11.72
CA VAL A 151 12.60 11.17 12.14
C VAL A 151 11.72 10.92 13.36
N ILE A 152 10.80 9.97 13.25
CA ILE A 152 9.88 9.55 14.32
C ILE A 152 9.85 8.04 14.40
N ARG A 153 9.44 7.46 15.54
CA ARG A 153 9.12 6.04 15.61
C ARG A 153 7.70 5.81 15.11
N PHE A 154 7.51 4.69 14.43
CA PHE A 154 6.15 4.30 13.99
C PHE A 154 5.19 4.16 15.18
N THR A 155 5.64 3.59 16.29
CA THR A 155 4.85 3.42 17.52
C THR A 155 4.37 4.76 18.10
N ASP A 156 5.23 5.78 18.07
CA ASP A 156 4.91 7.10 18.62
C ASP A 156 3.86 7.81 17.76
N LEU A 157 3.98 7.68 16.43
CA LEU A 157 3.01 8.22 15.49
C LEU A 157 1.62 7.61 15.69
N VAL A 158 1.53 6.28 15.79
CA VAL A 158 0.25 5.57 16.00
C VAL A 158 -0.37 5.85 17.36
N SER A 159 0.45 6.15 18.38
CA SER A 159 -0.03 6.49 19.72
C SER A 159 -0.59 7.91 19.78
N ALA A 160 -0.01 8.84 19.04
CA ALA A 160 -0.46 10.24 18.97
C ALA A 160 -1.80 10.40 18.21
N GLU A 161 -2.19 9.43 17.40
CA GLU A 161 -3.43 9.44 16.62
C GLU A 161 -4.59 8.69 17.30
N ARG A 162 -4.43 8.27 18.54
CA ARG A 162 -5.48 7.69 19.39
C ARG A 162 -6.16 8.75 20.24
#